data_f710d26d643f513ee1eac08ebc486e73
#
_entry.id   f710d26d643f513ee1eac08ebc486e73
#
_cell.length_a   1.000
_cell.length_b   1.000
_cell.length_c   1.000
_cell.angle_alpha   90.00
_cell.angle_beta   90.00
_cell.angle_gamma   90.00
#
_symmetry.space_group_name_H-M   'P 1'
#
loop_
_entity.id
_entity.type
_entity.pdbx_description
1 polymer ?
#
loop_
_entity_poly.entity_id
_entity_poly.type
_entity_poly.pdbx_seq_one_letter_code
_entity_poly.pdbx_strand_id
1 'polypeptide(L)'
;MITLYTAPMARIPGLQVIRSKVAGYGVITTRKRKKGSVITNVEGVIWYAKEKRDDRHSLILEPGIFFDMVDQTRYLNHSCEPNVVVEAGVTKNGNGWAQLQALRDLKPGEELFFDYALPPELKERCYCRTRSCRGWIVEKR
;
A
#
# COMPACT_ATOMS: atom_id res chain seq x y z
N MET A 1 17.79 24.43 2.58
CA MET A 1 17.32 23.06 2.84
C MET A 1 15.83 23.05 3.09
N ILE A 2 15.16 22.24 2.38
CA ILE A 2 13.71 22.15 2.51
C ILE A 2 13.35 21.24 3.67
N THR A 3 12.49 21.73 4.54
CA THR A 3 12.07 21.02 5.73
C THR A 3 10.63 20.51 5.62
N LEU A 4 10.18 20.27 4.40
CA LEU A 4 8.81 19.83 4.14
C LEU A 4 8.41 18.57 4.89
N TYR A 5 9.39 17.75 5.23
CA TYR A 5 9.14 16.45 5.88
C TYR A 5 9.30 16.50 7.39
N THR A 6 9.44 17.67 7.97
CA THR A 6 9.54 17.80 9.42
C THR A 6 8.18 17.71 10.11
N ALA A 7 7.10 18.00 9.39
CA ALA A 7 5.76 17.80 9.93
C ALA A 7 5.49 16.30 10.01
N PRO A 8 5.15 15.78 11.20
CA PRO A 8 4.84 14.36 11.31
C PRO A 8 3.59 14.03 10.49
N MET A 9 3.63 12.86 9.85
CA MET A 9 2.48 12.32 9.16
C MET A 9 1.36 12.06 10.17
N ALA A 10 0.13 12.40 9.82
CA ALA A 10 -1.01 12.17 10.69
C ALA A 10 -1.14 10.69 11.02
N ARG A 11 -1.36 10.38 12.28
CA ARG A 11 -1.55 9.00 12.72
C ARG A 11 -2.94 8.52 12.36
N ILE A 12 -2.99 7.31 11.83
CA ILE A 12 -4.26 6.63 11.58
C ILE A 12 -4.57 5.78 12.81
N PRO A 13 -5.69 6.03 13.51
CA PRO A 13 -6.06 5.20 14.66
C PRO A 13 -6.11 3.72 14.29
N GLY A 14 -5.48 2.90 15.12
CA GLY A 14 -5.46 1.45 14.90
C GLY A 14 -4.39 0.95 13.97
N LEU A 15 -3.54 1.82 13.44
CA LEU A 15 -2.36 1.47 12.64
C LEU A 15 -1.10 2.06 13.25
N GLN A 16 0.02 1.39 13.04
CA GLN A 16 1.32 1.86 13.49
C GLN A 16 2.40 1.50 12.48
N VAL A 17 3.25 2.46 12.17
CA VAL A 17 4.45 2.22 11.35
C VAL A 17 5.52 1.61 12.24
N ILE A 18 6.14 0.54 11.75
CA ILE A 18 7.19 -0.19 12.48
C ILE A 18 8.38 -0.46 11.54
N ARG A 19 9.48 -0.91 12.11
CA ARG A 19 10.55 -1.54 11.32
C ARG A 19 10.06 -2.90 10.90
N SER A 20 9.97 -3.14 9.61
CA SER A 20 9.50 -4.42 9.09
C SER A 20 10.59 -5.49 9.18
N LYS A 21 10.18 -6.72 9.42
CA LYS A 21 11.09 -7.88 9.31
C LYS A 21 11.36 -8.27 7.86
N VAL A 22 10.57 -7.76 6.93
CA VAL A 22 10.66 -8.08 5.50
C VAL A 22 11.51 -7.06 4.77
N ALA A 23 11.14 -5.79 4.84
CA ALA A 23 11.88 -4.73 4.15
C ALA A 23 11.55 -3.37 4.77
N GLY A 24 12.57 -2.60 5.10
CA GLY A 24 12.47 -1.23 5.58
C GLY A 24 11.42 -1.04 6.67
N TYR A 25 10.51 -0.10 6.46
CA TYR A 25 9.37 0.12 7.33
C TYR A 25 8.17 -0.69 6.86
N GLY A 26 7.25 -0.93 7.77
CA GLY A 26 5.98 -1.59 7.48
C GLY A 26 4.89 -1.02 8.36
N VAL A 27 3.70 -1.57 8.25
CA VAL A 27 2.52 -1.14 9.02
C VAL A 27 1.93 -2.35 9.72
N ILE A 28 1.65 -2.20 11.01
CA ILE A 28 0.91 -3.21 11.77
C ILE A 28 -0.47 -2.68 12.12
N THR A 29 -1.42 -3.60 12.30
CA THR A 29 -2.67 -3.25 12.95
C THR A 29 -2.50 -3.38 14.46
N THR A 30 -3.02 -2.41 15.20
CA THR A 30 -3.01 -2.44 16.67
C THR A 30 -4.32 -2.98 17.24
N ARG A 31 -5.29 -3.29 16.38
CA ARG A 31 -6.63 -3.76 16.74
C ARG A 31 -6.97 -5.02 15.98
N LYS A 32 -7.91 -5.81 16.52
CA LYS A 32 -8.52 -6.89 15.76
C LYS A 32 -9.24 -6.32 14.55
N ARG A 33 -9.18 -7.05 13.44
CA ARG A 33 -9.92 -6.73 12.22
C ARG A 33 -10.64 -7.98 11.74
N LYS A 34 -11.87 -7.83 11.31
CA LYS A 34 -12.62 -8.95 10.72
C LYS A 34 -12.42 -8.97 9.22
N LYS A 35 -12.39 -10.18 8.66
CA LYS A 35 -12.36 -10.37 7.20
C LYS A 35 -13.42 -9.52 6.52
N GLY A 36 -13.02 -8.82 5.47
CA GLY A 36 -13.90 -7.97 4.68
C GLY A 36 -14.16 -6.58 5.26
N SER A 37 -13.66 -6.29 6.47
CA SER A 37 -13.87 -4.97 7.06
C SER A 37 -12.94 -3.92 6.45
N VAL A 38 -13.42 -2.69 6.42
CA VAL A 38 -12.62 -1.53 6.02
C VAL A 38 -11.72 -1.15 7.20
N ILE A 39 -10.42 -1.14 6.96
CA ILE A 39 -9.44 -0.75 7.98
C ILE A 39 -9.33 0.78 8.03
N THR A 40 -9.15 1.40 6.86
CA THR A 40 -9.07 2.85 6.75
C THR A 40 -9.26 3.29 5.30
N ASN A 41 -9.69 4.52 5.12
CA ASN A 41 -9.56 5.18 3.83
C ASN A 41 -8.11 5.66 3.71
N VAL A 42 -7.55 5.58 2.52
CA VAL A 42 -6.17 5.95 2.22
C VAL A 42 -6.16 7.35 1.65
N GLU A 43 -5.37 8.23 2.25
CA GLU A 43 -5.18 9.58 1.70
C GLU A 43 -4.10 9.57 0.63
N GLY A 44 -4.36 10.26 -0.46
CA GLY A 44 -3.41 10.33 -1.55
C GLY A 44 -3.76 11.39 -2.56
N VAL A 45 -2.88 11.51 -3.54
CA VAL A 45 -2.97 12.51 -4.60
C VAL A 45 -2.83 11.83 -5.94
N ILE A 46 -3.75 12.10 -6.86
CA ILE A 46 -3.64 11.62 -8.25
C ILE A 46 -2.53 12.42 -8.96
N TRP A 47 -1.74 11.70 -9.77
CA TRP A 47 -0.82 12.31 -10.69
C TRP A 47 -0.73 11.49 -11.98
N TYR A 48 -0.20 12.09 -13.02
CA TYR A 48 -0.15 11.48 -14.34
C TYR A 48 1.29 11.23 -14.77
N ALA A 49 1.51 10.20 -15.57
CA ALA A 49 2.85 9.78 -15.98
C ALA A 49 3.68 10.90 -16.59
N LYS A 50 3.04 11.85 -17.30
CA LYS A 50 3.74 13.01 -17.88
C LYS A 50 4.40 13.90 -16.85
N GLU A 51 3.98 13.84 -15.57
CA GLU A 51 4.56 14.66 -14.50
C GLU A 51 5.88 14.10 -13.99
N LYS A 52 6.20 12.85 -14.31
CA LYS A 52 7.47 12.18 -13.98
C LYS A 52 7.83 12.25 -12.50
N ARG A 53 6.88 11.98 -11.62
CA ARG A 53 7.11 11.94 -10.17
C ARG A 53 7.69 10.59 -9.76
N ASP A 54 8.25 10.55 -8.54
CA ASP A 54 8.64 9.31 -7.86
C ASP A 54 7.39 8.48 -7.59
N ASP A 55 7.36 7.26 -8.09
CA ASP A 55 6.18 6.37 -8.00
C ASP A 55 6.30 5.28 -6.93
N ARG A 56 7.36 5.31 -6.10
CA ARG A 56 7.63 4.25 -5.12
C ARG A 56 6.48 3.97 -4.15
N HIS A 57 5.65 4.96 -3.86
CA HIS A 57 4.52 4.83 -2.94
C HIS A 57 3.19 5.06 -3.66
N SER A 58 3.17 4.84 -4.95
CA SER A 58 1.98 5.09 -5.77
C SER A 58 1.32 3.81 -6.21
N LEU A 59 0.00 3.82 -6.17
CA LEU A 59 -0.84 2.82 -6.81
C LEU A 59 -1.01 3.19 -8.27
N ILE A 60 -1.09 2.20 -9.14
CA ILE A 60 -1.42 2.42 -10.55
C ILE A 60 -2.93 2.20 -10.68
N LEU A 61 -3.67 3.27 -10.91
CA LEU A 61 -5.12 3.19 -11.03
C LEU A 61 -5.54 2.73 -12.41
N GLU A 62 -4.89 3.29 -13.42
CA GLU A 62 -5.06 2.98 -14.85
C GLU A 62 -3.70 3.25 -15.51
N PRO A 63 -3.45 2.77 -16.74
CA PRO A 63 -2.21 3.10 -17.42
C PRO A 63 -1.98 4.62 -17.45
N GLY A 64 -0.85 5.04 -16.88
CA GLY A 64 -0.48 6.45 -16.83
C GLY A 64 -1.16 7.29 -15.74
N ILE A 65 -2.01 6.69 -14.92
CA ILE A 65 -2.70 7.38 -13.82
C ILE A 65 -2.30 6.75 -12.49
N PHE A 66 -1.73 7.56 -11.62
CA PHE A 66 -1.19 7.13 -10.34
C PHE A 66 -1.89 7.79 -9.17
N PHE A 67 -1.88 7.11 -8.04
CA PHE A 67 -2.39 7.63 -6.78
C PHE A 67 -1.25 7.51 -5.76
N ASP A 68 -0.64 8.62 -5.41
CA ASP A 68 0.44 8.68 -4.43
C ASP A 68 -0.13 8.63 -3.03
N MET A 69 0.20 7.58 -2.28
CA MET A 69 -0.24 7.44 -0.89
C MET A 69 0.58 8.37 -0.02
N VAL A 70 -0.09 9.27 0.70
CA VAL A 70 0.58 10.30 1.49
C VAL A 70 0.42 10.11 3.01
N ASP A 71 -0.31 9.08 3.44
CA ASP A 71 -0.44 8.75 4.86
C ASP A 71 0.42 7.54 5.24
N GLN A 72 0.22 7.00 6.43
CA GLN A 72 1.01 5.87 6.93
C GLN A 72 0.92 4.61 6.06
N THR A 73 -0.14 4.46 5.27
CA THR A 73 -0.30 3.29 4.41
C THR A 73 0.76 3.22 3.31
N ARG A 74 1.46 4.31 3.04
CA ARG A 74 2.57 4.30 2.09
C ARG A 74 3.67 3.33 2.46
N TYR A 75 3.75 2.92 3.72
CA TYR A 75 4.76 1.99 4.22
C TYR A 75 4.31 0.53 4.21
N LEU A 76 3.12 0.24 3.69
CA LEU A 76 2.67 -1.14 3.51
C LEU A 76 3.62 -1.88 2.58
N ASN A 77 4.11 -3.03 3.02
CA ASN A 77 4.97 -3.87 2.21
C ASN A 77 4.17 -4.81 1.32
N HIS A 78 4.85 -5.36 0.32
CA HIS A 78 4.29 -6.37 -0.57
C HIS A 78 4.41 -7.76 0.04
N SER A 79 3.41 -8.61 -0.22
CA SER A 79 3.53 -10.06 -0.08
C SER A 79 2.76 -10.75 -1.19
N CYS A 80 3.30 -11.89 -1.63
CA CYS A 80 2.59 -12.78 -2.55
C CYS A 80 1.46 -13.54 -1.85
N GLU A 81 1.42 -13.50 -0.51
CA GLU A 81 0.32 -14.01 0.32
C GLU A 81 -0.21 -12.85 1.17
N PRO A 82 -0.94 -11.91 0.56
CA PRO A 82 -1.38 -10.71 1.27
C PRO A 82 -2.46 -11.01 2.31
N ASN A 83 -2.52 -10.17 3.33
CA ASN A 83 -3.58 -10.22 4.34
C ASN A 83 -4.51 -9.00 4.27
N VAL A 84 -4.18 -8.03 3.44
CA VAL A 84 -5.06 -6.89 3.15
C VAL A 84 -5.08 -6.64 1.64
N VAL A 85 -6.07 -5.89 1.21
CA VAL A 85 -6.18 -5.41 -0.17
C VAL A 85 -6.39 -3.91 -0.16
N VAL A 86 -5.83 -3.23 -1.15
CA VAL A 86 -6.08 -1.81 -1.37
C VAL A 86 -6.97 -1.70 -2.60
N GLU A 87 -8.23 -1.36 -2.36
CA GLU A 87 -9.16 -1.03 -3.43
C GLU A 87 -8.97 0.44 -3.78
N ALA A 88 -8.92 0.75 -5.07
CA ALA A 88 -8.65 2.11 -5.50
C ALA A 88 -9.31 2.39 -6.84
N GLY A 89 -9.55 3.66 -7.13
CA GLY A 89 -10.13 4.06 -8.39
C GLY A 89 -10.18 5.57 -8.57
N VAL A 90 -10.83 5.96 -9.66
CA VAL A 90 -11.03 7.37 -10.03
C VAL A 90 -12.53 7.64 -10.05
N THR A 91 -12.94 8.72 -9.40
CA THR A 91 -14.33 9.16 -9.43
C THR A 91 -14.68 9.81 -10.76
N LYS A 92 -15.98 10.02 -11.02
CA LYS A 92 -16.44 10.73 -12.23
C LYS A 92 -15.84 12.14 -12.33
N ASN A 93 -15.53 12.76 -11.19
CA ASN A 93 -14.94 14.10 -11.14
C ASN A 93 -13.41 14.09 -11.28
N GLY A 94 -12.79 12.92 -11.52
CA GLY A 94 -11.34 12.82 -11.67
C GLY A 94 -10.58 12.76 -10.36
N ASN A 95 -11.26 12.59 -9.23
CA ASN A 95 -10.60 12.44 -7.93
C ASN A 95 -10.23 10.97 -7.71
N GLY A 96 -9.08 10.76 -7.08
CA GLY A 96 -8.67 9.42 -6.67
C GLY A 96 -9.28 9.04 -5.33
N TRP A 97 -9.47 7.75 -5.13
CA TRP A 97 -9.84 7.19 -3.83
C TRP A 97 -9.12 5.87 -3.64
N ALA A 98 -8.85 5.54 -2.40
CA ALA A 98 -8.31 4.24 -2.03
C ALA A 98 -8.79 3.85 -0.65
N GLN A 99 -8.93 2.54 -0.42
CA GLN A 99 -9.45 1.99 0.81
C GLN A 99 -8.73 0.69 1.14
N LEU A 100 -8.28 0.57 2.38
CA LEU A 100 -7.59 -0.63 2.88
C LEU A 100 -8.61 -1.54 3.54
N GLN A 101 -8.66 -2.80 3.11
CA GLN A 101 -9.61 -3.79 3.62
C GLN A 101 -8.89 -5.06 4.05
N ALA A 102 -9.42 -5.72 5.09
CA ALA A 102 -8.88 -6.98 5.57
C ALA A 102 -9.33 -8.14 4.68
N LEU A 103 -8.38 -8.98 4.25
CA LEU A 103 -8.67 -10.20 3.47
C LEU A 103 -9.00 -11.39 4.36
N ARG A 104 -8.62 -11.34 5.62
CA ARG A 104 -8.92 -12.34 6.64
C ARG A 104 -9.02 -11.66 7.99
N ASP A 105 -9.39 -12.43 9.02
CA ASP A 105 -9.33 -11.92 10.38
C ASP A 105 -7.88 -11.63 10.75
N LEU A 106 -7.66 -10.49 11.38
CA LEU A 106 -6.33 -10.02 11.79
C LEU A 106 -6.30 -9.82 13.29
N LYS A 107 -5.15 -10.14 13.89
CA LYS A 107 -4.89 -9.95 15.31
C LYS A 107 -4.06 -8.68 15.53
N PRO A 108 -4.18 -8.04 16.70
CA PRO A 108 -3.29 -6.94 17.04
C PRO A 108 -1.83 -7.36 16.91
N GLY A 109 -1.01 -6.48 16.33
CA GLY A 109 0.41 -6.72 16.13
C GLY A 109 0.79 -7.36 14.80
N GLU A 110 -0.17 -7.84 14.02
CA GLU A 110 0.15 -8.39 12.70
C GLU A 110 0.58 -7.30 11.73
N GLU A 111 1.67 -7.56 11.01
CA GLU A 111 2.07 -6.67 9.91
C GLU A 111 1.14 -6.88 8.72
N LEU A 112 0.80 -5.78 8.07
CA LEU A 112 -0.13 -5.76 6.93
C LEU A 112 0.65 -5.74 5.63
N PHE A 113 0.25 -6.60 4.70
CA PHE A 113 0.87 -6.74 3.39
C PHE A 113 -0.22 -6.76 2.32
N PHE A 114 0.01 -6.08 1.22
CA PHE A 114 -0.84 -6.22 0.05
C PHE A 114 -0.02 -6.65 -1.17
N ASP A 115 -0.68 -7.18 -2.17
CA ASP A 115 -0.02 -7.55 -3.42
C ASP A 115 0.12 -6.29 -4.27
N TYR A 116 1.34 -5.85 -4.51
CA TYR A 116 1.59 -4.66 -5.32
C TYR A 116 1.16 -4.85 -6.77
N ALA A 117 1.14 -6.09 -7.25
CA ALA A 117 0.67 -6.43 -8.59
C ALA A 117 1.24 -5.53 -9.68
N LEU A 118 2.53 -5.31 -9.66
CA LEU A 118 3.20 -4.44 -10.64
C LEU A 118 3.02 -5.00 -12.05
N PRO A 119 2.87 -4.12 -13.06
CA PRO A 119 2.87 -4.58 -14.43
C PRO A 119 4.23 -5.21 -14.79
N PRO A 120 4.28 -6.15 -15.74
CA PRO A 120 5.51 -6.89 -16.05
C PRO A 120 6.74 -6.00 -16.32
N GLU A 121 6.55 -4.87 -16.97
CA GLU A 121 7.63 -3.94 -17.29
C GLU A 121 8.22 -3.23 -16.07
N LEU A 122 7.51 -3.25 -14.93
CA LEU A 122 7.95 -2.63 -13.69
C LEU A 122 8.23 -3.66 -12.59
N LYS A 123 8.23 -4.95 -12.92
CA LYS A 123 8.40 -5.99 -11.91
C LYS A 123 9.73 -5.84 -11.16
N GLU A 124 9.71 -6.21 -9.90
CA GLU A 124 10.87 -6.20 -9.02
C GLU A 124 11.04 -7.57 -8.37
N ARG A 125 12.24 -7.89 -7.93
CA ARG A 125 12.49 -9.13 -7.18
C ARG A 125 11.68 -9.11 -5.89
N CYS A 126 11.05 -10.25 -5.57
CA CYS A 126 10.28 -10.40 -4.35
C CYS A 126 11.07 -11.18 -3.31
N TYR A 127 11.06 -10.67 -2.08
CA TYR A 127 11.70 -11.31 -0.94
C TYR A 127 10.71 -11.51 0.21
N CYS A 128 9.41 -11.70 -0.10
CA CYS A 128 8.37 -11.83 0.93
C CYS A 128 8.51 -13.11 1.76
N ARG A 129 9.28 -14.09 1.27
CA ARG A 129 9.56 -15.35 1.97
C ARG A 129 8.34 -16.19 2.31
N THR A 130 7.22 -15.95 1.64
CA THR A 130 6.04 -16.79 1.82
C THR A 130 6.15 -18.04 0.97
N ARG A 131 5.34 -19.04 1.32
CA ARG A 131 5.32 -20.32 0.61
C ARG A 131 4.94 -20.16 -0.86
N SER A 132 4.03 -19.23 -1.14
CA SER A 132 3.52 -18.97 -2.49
C SER A 132 4.27 -17.84 -3.20
N CYS A 133 5.47 -17.48 -2.72
CA CYS A 133 6.26 -16.41 -3.31
C CYS A 133 6.49 -16.68 -4.80
N ARG A 134 6.11 -15.71 -5.62
CA ARG A 134 6.27 -15.80 -7.09
C ARG A 134 7.67 -15.46 -7.56
N GLY A 135 8.57 -15.07 -6.65
CA GLY A 135 9.93 -14.64 -6.97
C GLY A 135 10.00 -13.20 -7.48
N TRP A 136 8.90 -12.66 -7.92
CA TRP A 136 8.79 -11.31 -8.47
C TRP A 136 7.54 -10.62 -7.94
N ILE A 137 7.64 -9.31 -7.73
CA ILE A 137 6.49 -8.46 -7.47
C ILE A 137 5.89 -8.12 -8.84
N VAL A 138 4.89 -8.86 -9.23
CA VAL A 138 4.28 -8.75 -10.55
C VAL A 138 2.82 -9.19 -10.46
N GLU A 139 1.97 -8.63 -11.31
CA GLU A 139 0.57 -9.02 -11.37
C GLU A 139 0.41 -10.52 -11.67
N LYS A 140 -0.61 -11.13 -11.13
CA LYS A 140 -0.96 -12.52 -11.45
C LYS A 140 -1.54 -12.59 -12.85
N ARG A 141 -1.17 -13.67 -13.54
CA ARG A 141 -1.76 -13.99 -14.84
C ARG A 141 -2.91 -14.97 -14.68
#